data_74fc638bb5ef7db4ec15dda7d37a5131
#
_entry.id   74fc638bb5ef7db4ec15dda7d37a5131
#
_cell.length_a   1.000
_cell.length_b   1.000
_cell.length_c   1.000
_cell.angle_alpha   90.00
_cell.angle_beta   90.00
_cell.angle_gamma   90.00
#
_symmetry.space_group_name_H-M   'P 1'
#
loop_
_entity.id
_entity.type
_entity.pdbx_description
1 polymer ?
#
loop_
_entity_poly.entity_id
_entity_poly.type
_entity_poly.pdbx_seq_one_letter_code
_entity_poly.pdbx_strand_id
1 'polypeptide(L)'
;MAAGRGAYRTPDTTGIAPNANLYDVRVLDANGMGTLSDALEGINWVMYHAREYNIRVMNLSLAASSVDGWQNDPLCAAARAATAMGITVVAAAGNFGLNTAGKEVYGAIASPGNDPAVITVGAVNFHDTTKRSDDTVTNFSSRGPTRGGPLDASGKKRIPDNLLKPDLVAPGNKVVGASATATTAWSVGSALYCDTSGCYEGP
;
A
#
# COMPACT_ATOMS: atom_id res chain seq x y z
N MET A 1 11.69 0.62 -7.81
CA MET A 1 11.55 -0.77 -7.36
C MET A 1 10.68 -1.62 -8.29
N ALA A 2 9.43 -1.26 -8.57
CA ALA A 2 8.58 -2.09 -9.44
C ALA A 2 9.12 -2.22 -10.87
N ALA A 3 9.48 -1.11 -11.52
CA ALA A 3 9.83 -1.05 -12.93
C ALA A 3 11.21 -0.41 -13.21
N GLY A 4 12.11 -0.39 -12.24
CA GLY A 4 13.48 0.07 -12.44
C GLY A 4 14.19 -0.73 -13.52
N ARG A 5 14.95 -0.07 -14.40
CA ARG A 5 15.66 -0.72 -15.51
C ARG A 5 17.13 -1.01 -15.23
N GLY A 6 17.60 -0.77 -14.01
CA GLY A 6 18.97 -1.08 -13.59
C GLY A 6 20.09 -0.24 -14.23
N ALA A 7 19.74 0.66 -15.16
CA ALA A 7 20.71 1.31 -16.06
C ALA A 7 21.64 2.34 -15.38
N TYR A 8 21.39 2.68 -14.12
CA TYR A 8 21.98 3.90 -13.56
C TYR A 8 22.84 3.69 -12.31
N ARG A 9 22.95 2.47 -11.76
CA ARG A 9 23.61 2.26 -10.47
C ARG A 9 24.19 0.87 -10.23
N THR A 10 25.22 0.86 -9.41
CA THR A 10 25.76 -0.31 -8.73
C THR A 10 25.45 -0.14 -7.22
N PRO A 11 24.80 -1.10 -6.54
CA PRO A 11 24.36 -2.40 -7.04
C PRO A 11 23.17 -2.34 -8.00
N ASP A 12 22.82 -3.47 -8.59
CA ASP A 12 21.74 -3.58 -9.57
C ASP A 12 20.40 -3.03 -9.02
N THR A 13 19.83 -2.08 -9.72
CA THR A 13 18.55 -1.43 -9.37
C THR A 13 17.40 -1.87 -10.30
N THR A 14 17.55 -3.02 -10.95
CA THR A 14 16.50 -3.61 -11.78
C THR A 14 15.29 -3.95 -10.92
N GLY A 15 14.14 -3.46 -11.32
CA GLY A 15 12.86 -3.77 -10.66
C GLY A 15 12.32 -5.15 -11.05
N ILE A 16 11.23 -5.54 -10.41
CA ILE A 16 10.57 -6.84 -10.65
C ILE A 16 9.97 -6.92 -12.06
N ALA A 17 9.52 -5.79 -12.61
CA ALA A 17 8.93 -5.69 -13.95
C ALA A 17 9.58 -4.54 -14.74
N PRO A 18 10.87 -4.66 -15.16
CA PRO A 18 11.63 -3.55 -15.72
C PRO A 18 11.11 -3.04 -17.08
N ASN A 19 10.27 -3.83 -17.74
CA ASN A 19 9.65 -3.46 -19.02
C ASN A 19 8.19 -2.99 -18.86
N ALA A 20 7.68 -2.84 -17.65
CA ALA A 20 6.33 -2.33 -17.43
C ALA A 20 6.27 -0.81 -17.72
N ASN A 21 5.18 -0.39 -18.37
CA ASN A 21 4.83 1.02 -18.43
C ASN A 21 4.22 1.44 -17.11
N LEU A 22 4.58 2.63 -16.63
CA LEU A 22 4.04 3.22 -15.41
C LEU A 22 3.18 4.43 -15.77
N TYR A 23 2.03 4.49 -15.13
CA TYR A 23 1.12 5.63 -15.15
C TYR A 23 1.01 6.16 -13.74
N ASP A 24 1.49 7.37 -13.51
CA ASP A 24 1.43 8.03 -12.21
C ASP A 24 0.13 8.83 -12.12
N VAL A 25 -0.79 8.33 -11.30
CA VAL A 25 -2.09 8.98 -11.03
C VAL A 25 -2.03 9.58 -9.63
N ARG A 26 -1.66 10.85 -9.58
CA ARG A 26 -1.46 11.55 -8.33
C ARG A 26 -2.77 11.91 -7.65
N VAL A 27 -3.01 11.32 -6.48
CA VAL A 27 -4.20 11.54 -5.64
C VAL A 27 -3.86 12.09 -4.24
N LEU A 28 -2.57 12.28 -3.96
CA LEU A 28 -2.06 12.84 -2.70
C LEU A 28 -1.29 14.13 -2.99
N ASP A 29 -1.33 15.06 -2.07
CA ASP A 29 -0.57 16.30 -2.10
C ASP A 29 0.92 16.09 -1.74
N ALA A 30 1.69 17.18 -1.63
CA ALA A 30 3.10 17.13 -1.27
C ALA A 30 3.35 16.66 0.19
N ASN A 31 2.33 16.66 1.03
CA ASN A 31 2.40 16.17 2.42
C ASN A 31 1.94 14.70 2.54
N GLY A 32 1.65 14.04 1.41
CA GLY A 32 1.12 12.69 1.39
C GLY A 32 -0.34 12.60 1.85
N MET A 33 -1.08 13.71 1.82
CA MET A 33 -2.49 13.78 2.21
C MET A 33 -3.38 13.94 0.98
N GLY A 34 -4.57 13.34 1.03
CA GLY A 34 -5.58 13.46 -0.02
C GLY A 34 -6.96 13.20 0.54
N THR A 35 -7.97 13.54 -0.24
CA THR A 35 -9.35 13.27 0.11
C THR A 35 -9.80 11.93 -0.47
N LEU A 36 -10.89 11.38 0.09
CA LEU A 36 -11.53 10.22 -0.48
C LEU A 36 -11.97 10.47 -1.94
N SER A 37 -12.45 11.68 -2.23
CA SER A 37 -12.86 12.06 -3.59
C SER A 37 -11.71 11.98 -4.57
N ASP A 38 -10.52 12.48 -4.22
CA ASP A 38 -9.34 12.42 -5.07
C ASP A 38 -8.94 10.96 -5.38
N ALA A 39 -8.99 10.10 -4.36
CA ALA A 39 -8.69 8.68 -4.54
C ALA A 39 -9.72 7.99 -5.45
N LEU A 40 -11.01 8.31 -5.29
CA LEU A 40 -12.07 7.77 -6.15
C LEU A 40 -11.94 8.26 -7.58
N GLU A 41 -11.61 9.54 -7.81
CA GLU A 41 -11.35 10.09 -9.13
C GLU A 41 -10.15 9.42 -9.80
N GLY A 42 -9.07 9.19 -9.04
CA GLY A 42 -7.90 8.48 -9.54
C GLY A 42 -8.22 7.04 -9.98
N ILE A 43 -8.98 6.30 -9.18
CA ILE A 43 -9.43 4.95 -9.53
C ILE A 43 -10.33 4.98 -10.79
N ASN A 44 -11.26 5.93 -10.87
CA ASN A 44 -12.13 6.11 -12.03
C ASN A 44 -11.33 6.43 -13.29
N TRP A 45 -10.31 7.29 -13.18
CA TRP A 45 -9.43 7.60 -14.30
C TRP A 45 -8.73 6.34 -14.82
N VAL A 46 -8.17 5.52 -13.91
CA VAL A 46 -7.53 4.24 -14.27
C VAL A 46 -8.51 3.31 -14.96
N MET A 47 -9.73 3.15 -14.44
CA MET A 47 -10.76 2.29 -15.02
C MET A 47 -11.16 2.76 -16.42
N TYR A 48 -11.33 4.07 -16.60
CA TYR A 48 -11.72 4.66 -17.89
C TYR A 48 -10.65 4.43 -18.96
N HIS A 49 -9.37 4.59 -18.60
CA HIS A 49 -8.26 4.48 -19.52
C HIS A 49 -7.63 3.08 -19.60
N ALA A 50 -8.15 2.11 -18.84
CA ALA A 50 -7.55 0.78 -18.74
C ALA A 50 -7.37 0.07 -20.08
N ARG A 51 -8.35 0.21 -20.99
CA ARG A 51 -8.28 -0.41 -22.32
C ARG A 51 -7.33 0.32 -23.25
N GLU A 52 -7.35 1.65 -23.22
CA GLU A 52 -6.52 2.52 -24.08
C GLU A 52 -5.03 2.32 -23.78
N TYR A 53 -4.68 2.31 -22.49
CA TYR A 53 -3.29 2.22 -22.06
C TYR A 53 -2.88 0.80 -21.64
N ASN A 54 -3.74 -0.19 -21.85
CA ASN A 54 -3.51 -1.57 -21.43
C ASN A 54 -3.11 -1.69 -19.94
N ILE A 55 -3.79 -0.97 -19.07
CA ILE A 55 -3.55 -1.02 -17.63
C ILE A 55 -4.11 -2.33 -17.09
N ARG A 56 -3.25 -3.13 -16.49
CA ARG A 56 -3.59 -4.46 -15.96
C ARG A 56 -3.47 -4.57 -14.45
N VAL A 57 -2.71 -3.65 -13.86
CA VAL A 57 -2.43 -3.64 -12.42
C VAL A 57 -2.59 -2.22 -11.90
N MET A 58 -3.23 -2.07 -10.77
CA MET A 58 -3.35 -0.81 -10.03
C MET A 58 -2.77 -1.01 -8.63
N ASN A 59 -1.74 -0.22 -8.30
CA ASN A 59 -1.12 -0.21 -6.98
C ASN A 59 -1.66 0.96 -6.17
N LEU A 60 -2.27 0.65 -5.02
CA LEU A 60 -2.81 1.61 -4.06
C LEU A 60 -1.93 1.65 -2.82
N SER A 61 -0.77 2.34 -2.92
CA SER A 61 0.11 2.60 -1.76
C SER A 61 -0.45 3.75 -0.90
N LEU A 62 -1.74 3.70 -0.62
CA LEU A 62 -2.46 4.62 0.24
C LEU A 62 -3.32 3.82 1.22
N ALA A 63 -3.67 4.44 2.33
CA ALA A 63 -4.43 3.79 3.37
C ALA A 63 -5.38 4.80 4.01
N ALA A 64 -6.66 4.46 4.05
CA ALA A 64 -7.65 5.19 4.81
C ALA A 64 -8.03 4.42 6.08
N SER A 65 -8.13 5.14 7.19
CA SER A 65 -8.73 4.57 8.39
C SER A 65 -10.22 4.38 8.15
N SER A 66 -10.66 3.14 8.01
CA SER A 66 -12.07 2.84 7.84
C SER A 66 -12.66 2.29 9.13
N VAL A 67 -13.77 2.86 9.54
CA VAL A 67 -14.59 2.35 10.65
C VAL A 67 -15.73 1.47 10.13
N ASP A 68 -15.99 1.49 8.83
CA ASP A 68 -17.03 0.71 8.19
C ASP A 68 -16.49 -0.62 7.63
N GLY A 69 -17.38 -1.58 7.46
CA GLY A 69 -17.05 -2.80 6.74
C GLY A 69 -16.79 -2.52 5.27
N TRP A 70 -15.97 -3.34 4.64
CA TRP A 70 -15.63 -3.22 3.22
C TRP A 70 -16.85 -3.16 2.30
N GLN A 71 -17.99 -3.70 2.75
CA GLN A 71 -19.25 -3.69 1.99
C GLN A 71 -19.79 -2.27 1.76
N ASN A 72 -19.59 -1.38 2.76
CA ASN A 72 -20.12 -0.02 2.77
C ASN A 72 -19.05 1.04 2.52
N ASP A 73 -17.80 0.65 2.48
CA ASP A 73 -16.68 1.56 2.24
C ASP A 73 -16.58 1.92 0.75
N PRO A 74 -16.69 3.20 0.37
CA PRO A 74 -16.69 3.60 -1.03
C PRO A 74 -15.35 3.36 -1.73
N LEU A 75 -14.23 3.40 -1.01
CA LEU A 75 -12.92 3.10 -1.58
C LEU A 75 -12.79 1.61 -1.90
N CYS A 76 -13.30 0.75 -1.01
CA CYS A 76 -13.43 -0.69 -1.28
C CYS A 76 -14.35 -0.95 -2.49
N ALA A 77 -15.48 -0.26 -2.56
CA ALA A 77 -16.40 -0.41 -3.69
C ALA A 77 -15.74 -0.05 -5.04
N ALA A 78 -14.97 1.04 -5.08
CA ALA A 78 -14.23 1.44 -6.27
C ALA A 78 -13.12 0.42 -6.64
N ALA A 79 -12.39 -0.08 -5.65
CA ALA A 79 -11.38 -1.12 -5.87
C ALA A 79 -11.99 -2.42 -6.42
N ARG A 80 -13.14 -2.85 -5.88
CA ARG A 80 -13.89 -4.01 -6.41
C ARG A 80 -14.37 -3.79 -7.85
N ALA A 81 -14.86 -2.58 -8.17
CA ALA A 81 -15.25 -2.25 -9.52
C ALA A 81 -14.10 -2.37 -10.51
N ALA A 82 -12.90 -1.89 -10.14
CA ALA A 82 -11.70 -2.05 -10.94
C ALA A 82 -11.31 -3.53 -11.11
N THR A 83 -11.39 -4.33 -10.04
CA THR A 83 -11.14 -5.77 -10.09
C THR A 83 -12.14 -6.48 -11.02
N ALA A 84 -13.42 -6.11 -10.97
CA ALA A 84 -14.45 -6.66 -11.85
C ALA A 84 -14.20 -6.33 -13.33
N MET A 85 -13.48 -5.26 -13.64
CA MET A 85 -13.03 -4.92 -14.99
C MET A 85 -11.78 -5.68 -15.45
N GLY A 86 -11.23 -6.56 -14.62
CA GLY A 86 -10.03 -7.33 -14.91
C GLY A 86 -8.71 -6.64 -14.57
N ILE A 87 -8.75 -5.58 -13.77
CA ILE A 87 -7.56 -4.91 -13.24
C ILE A 87 -7.17 -5.60 -11.92
N THR A 88 -5.95 -6.08 -11.81
CA THR A 88 -5.44 -6.58 -10.53
C THR A 88 -5.18 -5.41 -9.58
N VAL A 89 -5.92 -5.33 -8.49
CA VAL A 89 -5.75 -4.27 -7.49
C VAL A 89 -4.90 -4.78 -6.34
N VAL A 90 -3.81 -4.07 -6.06
CA VAL A 90 -2.89 -4.33 -4.95
C VAL A 90 -2.93 -3.15 -4.00
N ALA A 91 -3.16 -3.39 -2.72
CA ALA A 91 -3.25 -2.34 -1.72
C ALA A 91 -2.36 -2.59 -0.50
N ALA A 92 -1.93 -1.52 0.14
CA ALA A 92 -1.21 -1.59 1.40
C ALA A 92 -2.11 -2.09 2.53
N ALA A 93 -1.55 -2.92 3.42
CA ALA A 93 -2.24 -3.32 4.65
C ALA A 93 -2.42 -2.13 5.63
N GLY A 94 -1.56 -1.12 5.52
CA GLY A 94 -1.48 0.03 6.40
C GLY A 94 -0.32 -0.08 7.40
N ASN A 95 -0.08 1.02 8.11
CA ASN A 95 1.02 1.17 9.07
C ASN A 95 0.51 1.33 10.52
N PHE A 96 -0.56 0.63 10.85
CA PHE A 96 -1.25 0.73 12.15
C PHE A 96 -0.96 -0.48 13.07
N GLY A 97 0.20 -1.13 12.88
CA GLY A 97 0.58 -2.32 13.66
C GLY A 97 0.90 -2.04 15.12
N LEU A 98 1.15 -0.79 15.50
CA LEU A 98 1.38 -0.36 16.88
C LEU A 98 0.39 0.75 17.28
N ASN A 99 0.00 0.73 18.55
CA ASN A 99 -0.71 1.87 19.14
C ASN A 99 0.28 2.93 19.65
N THR A 100 -0.26 4.04 20.16
CA THR A 100 0.54 5.14 20.71
C THR A 100 1.43 4.76 21.90
N ALA A 101 1.15 3.63 22.57
CA ALA A 101 1.96 3.08 23.66
C ALA A 101 3.01 2.06 23.15
N GLY A 102 3.18 1.91 21.83
CA GLY A 102 4.12 0.97 21.22
C GLY A 102 3.71 -0.51 21.34
N LYS A 103 2.45 -0.79 21.69
CA LYS A 103 1.93 -2.17 21.77
C LYS A 103 1.33 -2.59 20.44
N GLU A 104 1.50 -3.86 20.09
CA GLU A 104 0.92 -4.46 18.89
C GLU A 104 -0.59 -4.34 18.86
N VAL A 105 -1.11 -4.02 17.67
CA VAL A 105 -2.54 -3.89 17.39
C VAL A 105 -2.92 -4.89 16.32
N TYR A 106 -4.01 -5.60 16.57
CA TYR A 106 -4.63 -6.51 15.61
C TYR A 106 -5.97 -5.96 15.13
N GLY A 107 -6.37 -6.33 13.93
CA GLY A 107 -7.61 -5.86 13.34
C GLY A 107 -7.52 -4.44 12.77
N ALA A 108 -6.32 -4.01 12.38
CA ALA A 108 -6.02 -2.66 11.92
C ALA A 108 -5.70 -2.59 10.41
N ILE A 109 -6.21 -3.54 9.64
CA ILE A 109 -6.07 -3.49 8.16
C ILE A 109 -6.83 -2.28 7.64
N ALA A 110 -6.13 -1.44 6.86
CA ALA A 110 -6.67 -0.21 6.31
C ALA A 110 -7.52 -0.46 5.04
N SER A 111 -8.42 0.48 4.74
CA SER A 111 -9.13 0.53 3.46
C SER A 111 -8.16 1.03 2.36
N PRO A 112 -8.22 0.47 1.12
CA PRO A 112 -9.10 -0.62 0.67
C PRO A 112 -8.53 -2.02 0.88
N GLY A 113 -7.41 -2.18 1.61
CA GLY A 113 -6.77 -3.46 1.88
C GLY A 113 -7.64 -4.44 2.69
N ASN A 114 -8.70 -3.96 3.36
CA ASN A 114 -9.67 -4.79 4.06
C ASN A 114 -10.71 -5.45 3.12
N ASP A 115 -10.67 -5.15 1.82
CA ASP A 115 -11.60 -5.74 0.84
C ASP A 115 -11.13 -7.14 0.41
N PRO A 116 -12.03 -8.14 0.34
CA PRO A 116 -11.67 -9.49 -0.08
C PRO A 116 -11.26 -9.61 -1.55
N ALA A 117 -11.65 -8.68 -2.41
CA ALA A 117 -11.31 -8.70 -3.84
C ALA A 117 -9.96 -8.06 -4.16
N VAL A 118 -9.30 -7.47 -3.17
CA VAL A 118 -8.03 -6.75 -3.32
C VAL A 118 -6.89 -7.60 -2.76
N ILE A 119 -5.75 -7.62 -3.43
CA ILE A 119 -4.52 -8.22 -2.90
C ILE A 119 -3.90 -7.26 -1.88
N THR A 120 -3.91 -7.63 -0.62
CA THR A 120 -3.43 -6.80 0.48
C THR A 120 -2.04 -7.21 0.88
N VAL A 121 -1.11 -6.25 0.93
CA VAL A 121 0.30 -6.50 1.18
C VAL A 121 0.75 -5.84 2.47
N GLY A 122 1.27 -6.64 3.39
CA GLY A 122 1.96 -6.20 4.60
C GLY A 122 3.47 -6.05 4.37
N ALA A 123 4.19 -5.59 5.38
CA ALA A 123 5.62 -5.31 5.30
C ALA A 123 6.45 -6.29 6.13
N VAL A 124 7.56 -6.78 5.52
CA VAL A 124 8.61 -7.51 6.24
C VAL A 124 9.93 -6.74 6.25
N ASN A 125 10.69 -6.98 7.29
CA ASN A 125 12.10 -6.66 7.35
C ASN A 125 12.89 -7.89 6.88
N PHE A 126 13.62 -7.74 5.80
CA PHE A 126 14.44 -8.79 5.20
C PHE A 126 15.90 -8.77 5.70
N HIS A 127 16.20 -7.93 6.69
CA HIS A 127 17.51 -7.82 7.36
C HIS A 127 18.71 -7.69 6.42
N ASP A 128 18.48 -7.15 5.21
CA ASP A 128 19.49 -7.00 4.15
C ASP A 128 20.12 -8.35 3.72
N THR A 129 19.40 -9.45 3.90
CA THR A 129 19.84 -10.78 3.49
C THR A 129 18.97 -11.34 2.36
N THR A 130 19.48 -12.36 1.68
CA THR A 130 18.72 -13.14 0.68
C THR A 130 17.98 -14.33 1.30
N LYS A 131 18.20 -14.57 2.59
CA LYS A 131 17.58 -15.69 3.31
C LYS A 131 16.18 -15.29 3.76
N ARG A 132 15.20 -16.14 3.48
CA ARG A 132 13.81 -15.93 3.96
C ARG A 132 13.57 -16.40 5.39
N SER A 133 14.49 -17.19 5.94
CA SER A 133 14.34 -17.78 7.27
C SER A 133 14.55 -16.77 8.41
N ASP A 134 15.16 -15.64 8.14
CA ASP A 134 15.37 -14.53 9.08
C ASP A 134 14.43 -13.35 8.86
N ASP A 135 13.57 -13.42 7.84
CA ASP A 135 12.55 -12.38 7.61
C ASP A 135 11.59 -12.28 8.80
N THR A 136 11.30 -11.04 9.19
CA THR A 136 10.35 -10.76 10.27
C THR A 136 9.30 -9.74 9.81
N VAL A 137 8.05 -9.93 10.22
CA VAL A 137 7.01 -8.90 9.98
C VAL A 137 7.39 -7.64 10.75
N THR A 138 7.36 -6.49 10.06
CA THR A 138 7.68 -5.22 10.71
C THR A 138 6.63 -4.89 11.78
N ASN A 139 7.06 -4.18 12.81
CA ASN A 139 6.19 -3.81 13.91
C ASN A 139 5.08 -2.83 13.48
N PHE A 140 5.36 -1.96 12.49
CA PHE A 140 4.38 -1.00 11.98
C PHE A 140 3.35 -1.61 11.02
N SER A 141 3.65 -2.76 10.37
CA SER A 141 2.71 -3.37 9.43
C SER A 141 1.39 -3.70 10.12
N SER A 142 0.28 -3.26 9.51
CA SER A 142 -1.04 -3.61 10.00
C SER A 142 -1.27 -5.11 9.97
N ARG A 143 -1.94 -5.61 11.02
CA ARG A 143 -2.24 -7.04 11.23
C ARG A 143 -3.73 -7.26 11.24
N GLY A 144 -4.16 -8.36 10.65
CA GLY A 144 -5.53 -8.85 10.72
C GLY A 144 -5.87 -9.60 12.01
N PRO A 145 -7.00 -10.30 12.03
CA PRO A 145 -8.03 -10.30 10.98
C PRO A 145 -8.74 -8.95 10.87
N THR A 146 -9.47 -8.72 9.77
CA THR A 146 -10.29 -7.51 9.64
C THR A 146 -11.39 -7.47 10.69
N ARG A 147 -11.82 -6.28 11.07
CA ARG A 147 -12.89 -6.08 12.08
C ARG A 147 -14.07 -5.28 11.55
N GLY A 148 -14.05 -4.98 10.24
CA GLY A 148 -15.19 -4.38 9.56
C GLY A 148 -16.38 -5.34 9.55
N GLY A 149 -17.56 -4.81 9.30
CA GLY A 149 -18.76 -5.62 9.19
C GLY A 149 -20.01 -4.84 9.52
N PRO A 150 -21.19 -5.44 9.35
CA PRO A 150 -22.46 -4.77 9.62
C PRO A 150 -22.64 -4.52 11.12
N LEU A 151 -23.48 -3.56 11.45
CA LEU A 151 -23.96 -3.40 12.81
C LEU A 151 -24.94 -4.54 13.14
N ASP A 152 -24.98 -4.91 14.42
CA ASP A 152 -25.96 -5.84 14.94
C ASP A 152 -27.39 -5.27 14.82
N ALA A 153 -28.39 -6.09 15.14
CA ALA A 153 -29.80 -5.69 15.07
C ALA A 153 -30.13 -4.48 15.99
N SER A 154 -29.29 -4.16 16.96
CA SER A 154 -29.45 -3.00 17.84
C SER A 154 -28.82 -1.73 17.25
N GLY A 155 -28.04 -1.84 16.18
CA GLY A 155 -27.29 -0.74 15.57
C GLY A 155 -26.13 -0.21 16.43
N LYS A 156 -25.76 -0.92 17.49
CA LYS A 156 -24.76 -0.43 18.47
C LYS A 156 -23.44 -1.18 18.43
N LYS A 157 -23.46 -2.44 18.04
CA LYS A 157 -22.25 -3.28 18.03
C LYS A 157 -21.96 -3.76 16.62
N ARG A 158 -20.72 -3.59 16.19
CA ARG A 158 -20.25 -4.10 14.90
C ARG A 158 -19.98 -5.60 15.02
N ILE A 159 -20.45 -6.36 14.04
CA ILE A 159 -20.16 -7.79 13.91
C ILE A 159 -18.89 -7.90 13.08
N PRO A 160 -17.76 -8.39 13.61
CA PRO A 160 -16.52 -8.50 12.85
C PRO A 160 -16.68 -9.46 11.65
N ASP A 161 -16.13 -9.08 10.52
CA ASP A 161 -16.10 -9.91 9.31
C ASP A 161 -14.96 -10.95 9.35
N ASN A 162 -13.94 -10.71 10.18
CA ASN A 162 -12.83 -11.63 10.46
C ASN A 162 -12.13 -12.19 9.21
N LEU A 163 -12.00 -11.40 8.15
CA LEU A 163 -11.24 -11.82 6.99
C LEU A 163 -9.74 -11.94 7.34
N LEU A 164 -9.11 -12.99 6.85
CA LEU A 164 -7.67 -13.16 6.99
C LEU A 164 -6.96 -12.21 6.01
N LYS A 165 -6.36 -11.16 6.55
CA LYS A 165 -5.57 -10.15 5.84
C LYS A 165 -4.33 -9.78 6.68
N PRO A 166 -3.21 -9.34 6.08
CA PRO A 166 -2.98 -9.22 4.64
C PRO A 166 -2.89 -10.60 3.96
N ASP A 167 -3.00 -10.63 2.63
CA ASP A 167 -2.89 -11.87 1.84
C ASP A 167 -1.45 -12.35 1.75
N LEU A 168 -0.53 -11.41 1.71
CA LEU A 168 0.92 -11.67 1.67
C LEU A 168 1.69 -10.52 2.31
N VAL A 169 2.99 -10.71 2.44
CA VAL A 169 3.94 -9.69 2.90
C VAL A 169 5.06 -9.54 1.86
N ALA A 170 5.62 -8.35 1.77
CA ALA A 170 6.74 -8.04 0.90
C ALA A 170 7.79 -7.19 1.63
N PRO A 171 9.04 -7.11 1.15
CA PRO A 171 10.04 -6.20 1.70
C PRO A 171 9.50 -4.77 1.78
N GLY A 172 9.45 -4.21 2.99
CA GLY A 172 8.86 -2.90 3.26
C GLY A 172 9.62 -2.10 4.32
N ASN A 173 10.79 -2.59 4.75
CA ASN A 173 11.65 -1.90 5.71
C ASN A 173 13.01 -1.59 5.07
N LYS A 174 13.46 -0.34 5.18
CA LYS A 174 14.74 0.13 4.62
C LYS A 174 14.89 -0.11 3.10
N VAL A 175 13.79 -0.02 2.38
CA VAL A 175 13.79 -0.22 0.94
C VAL A 175 14.17 1.08 0.25
N VAL A 176 15.26 1.07 -0.53
CA VAL A 176 15.74 2.24 -1.27
C VAL A 176 14.89 2.45 -2.52
N GLY A 177 14.43 3.66 -2.72
CA GLY A 177 13.62 4.05 -3.88
C GLY A 177 14.10 5.33 -4.53
N ALA A 178 13.53 5.65 -5.69
CA ALA A 178 13.76 6.94 -6.34
C ALA A 178 13.12 8.07 -5.52
N SER A 179 13.83 9.17 -5.39
CA SER A 179 13.37 10.37 -4.73
C SER A 179 13.08 11.48 -5.73
N ALA A 180 12.00 12.21 -5.51
CA ALA A 180 11.74 13.45 -6.25
C ALA A 180 12.55 14.60 -5.64
N THR A 181 13.35 15.28 -6.44
CA THR A 181 14.30 16.30 -5.99
C THR A 181 13.66 17.58 -5.40
N ALA A 182 12.35 17.73 -5.48
CA ALA A 182 11.64 18.94 -5.06
C ALA A 182 10.65 18.73 -3.90
N THR A 183 10.66 17.57 -3.25
CA THR A 183 9.73 17.32 -2.14
C THR A 183 10.35 17.72 -0.82
N THR A 184 9.69 18.62 -0.08
CA THR A 184 10.06 19.03 1.28
C THR A 184 9.38 18.17 2.35
N ALA A 185 8.42 17.32 1.95
CA ALA A 185 7.68 16.47 2.87
C ALA A 185 8.27 15.07 2.89
N TRP A 186 9.09 14.82 3.89
CA TRP A 186 9.63 13.50 4.18
C TRP A 186 8.77 12.81 5.24
N SER A 187 8.45 11.57 5.00
CA SER A 187 7.80 10.79 6.05
C SER A 187 8.74 10.67 7.24
N VAL A 188 8.18 10.78 8.43
CA VAL A 188 8.92 10.55 9.68
C VAL A 188 9.54 9.14 9.62
N GLY A 189 10.87 9.07 9.64
CA GLY A 189 11.61 7.81 9.54
C GLY A 189 12.38 7.59 8.25
N SER A 190 12.26 8.47 7.26
CA SER A 190 13.13 8.43 6.08
C SER A 190 14.54 8.88 6.43
N ALA A 191 15.53 8.11 6.00
CA ALA A 191 16.93 8.44 6.16
C ALA A 191 17.56 8.76 4.81
N LEU A 192 18.37 9.81 4.77
CA LEU A 192 19.16 10.14 3.60
C LEU A 192 20.31 9.13 3.49
N TYR A 193 20.35 8.39 2.41
CA TYR A 193 21.45 7.50 2.11
C TYR A 193 22.38 8.17 1.09
N CYS A 194 23.62 8.41 1.45
CA CYS A 194 24.62 9.06 0.60
C CYS A 194 25.72 8.07 0.24
N ASP A 195 26.03 7.97 -1.03
CA ASP A 195 27.22 7.30 -1.55
C ASP A 195 28.07 8.26 -2.39
N THR A 196 29.12 7.76 -3.02
CA THR A 196 30.02 8.54 -3.87
C THR A 196 29.35 9.16 -5.10
N SER A 197 28.13 8.76 -5.44
CA SER A 197 27.37 9.22 -6.60
C SER A 197 26.26 10.22 -6.24
N GLY A 198 25.96 10.41 -4.94
CA GLY A 198 24.95 11.35 -4.44
C GLY A 198 24.23 10.87 -3.18
N CYS A 199 23.27 11.66 -2.74
CA CYS A 199 22.43 11.34 -1.59
C CYS A 199 21.06 10.84 -2.02
N TYR A 200 20.61 9.79 -1.37
CA TYR A 200 19.32 9.16 -1.58
C TYR A 200 18.59 9.05 -0.27
N GLU A 201 17.31 9.19 -0.29
CA GLU A 201 16.52 8.98 0.90
C GLU A 201 15.92 7.58 0.87
N GLY A 202 16.15 6.89 1.96
CA GLY A 202 15.53 5.60 2.21
C GLY A 202 14.36 5.75 3.17
N PRO A 203 13.35 4.88 3.11
CA PRO A 203 12.29 4.80 4.10
C PRO A 203 12.81 4.38 5.47
#